data_3a1c4bf46c5f9595ec82b98c4af425ab
#
_entry.id   3a1c4bf46c5f9595ec82b98c4af425ab
#
_cell.length_a   1.000
_cell.length_b   1.000
_cell.length_c   1.000
_cell.angle_alpha   90.00
_cell.angle_beta   90.00
_cell.angle_gamma   90.00
#
_symmetry.space_group_name_H-M   'P 1'
#
loop_
_entity.id
_entity.type
_entity.pdbx_description
1 polymer ?
#
loop_
_entity_poly.entity_id
_entity_poly.type
_entity_poly.pdbx_seq_one_letter_code
_entity_poly.pdbx_strand_id
1 'polypeptide(L)'
;MMNRDPLTRSRSYADTQTRLGLPERVESALIYPLSLLLGLFVPVIGWILAWLLGLGVFYFERNRNVRRHGLQSAFVFGTLSVVLAVVGVLKLFLGGIFVIGGMIAFGLGLLSFVIFWVMIILAVFLTVMAFMRPDYRLPYISILIDRMI
;
A
#
# COMPACT_ATOMS: atom_id res chain seq x y z
N MET A 1 19.50 -20.94 -34.38
CA MET A 1 19.17 -19.49 -34.49
C MET A 1 17.70 -19.31 -34.25
N MET A 2 17.33 -18.86 -33.07
CA MET A 2 15.92 -18.64 -32.68
C MET A 2 15.47 -17.29 -33.25
N ASN A 3 14.69 -17.32 -34.31
CA ASN A 3 14.11 -16.14 -34.95
C ASN A 3 13.03 -15.57 -33.96
N ARG A 4 13.43 -14.61 -33.13
CA ARG A 4 12.49 -13.91 -32.23
C ARG A 4 11.67 -12.94 -33.07
N ASP A 5 10.42 -13.27 -33.23
CA ASP A 5 9.41 -12.50 -33.96
C ASP A 5 9.43 -11.03 -33.50
N PRO A 6 9.63 -10.04 -34.39
CA PRO A 6 9.67 -8.63 -34.04
C PRO A 6 8.37 -8.15 -33.34
N LEU A 7 7.24 -8.84 -33.58
CA LEU A 7 5.95 -8.55 -32.94
C LEU A 7 5.91 -8.89 -31.45
N THR A 8 6.71 -9.87 -31.01
CA THR A 8 6.82 -10.19 -29.57
C THR A 8 7.64 -9.15 -28.84
N ARG A 9 8.57 -8.47 -29.51
CA ARG A 9 9.40 -7.39 -28.94
C ARG A 9 8.58 -6.12 -28.73
N SER A 10 7.67 -5.79 -29.65
CA SER A 10 6.83 -4.58 -29.55
C SER A 10 5.76 -4.74 -28.46
N ARG A 11 5.20 -5.93 -28.26
CA ARG A 11 4.28 -6.22 -27.14
C ARG A 11 4.96 -6.12 -25.79
N SER A 12 6.18 -6.62 -25.65
CA SER A 12 6.94 -6.52 -24.39
C SER A 12 7.27 -5.06 -24.02
N TYR A 13 7.47 -4.18 -25.00
CA TYR A 13 7.80 -2.78 -24.74
C TYR A 13 6.54 -1.94 -24.41
N ALA A 14 5.40 -2.23 -25.04
CA ALA A 14 4.14 -1.54 -24.79
C ALA A 14 3.55 -1.90 -23.41
N ASP A 15 3.75 -3.14 -22.94
CA ASP A 15 3.29 -3.59 -21.63
C ASP A 15 4.14 -3.03 -20.47
N THR A 16 5.34 -2.52 -20.73
CA THR A 16 6.23 -1.93 -19.72
C THR A 16 6.11 -0.43 -19.58
N GLN A 17 5.39 0.23 -20.49
CA GLN A 17 5.14 1.68 -20.38
C GLN A 17 3.93 1.94 -19.49
N THR A 18 4.15 2.76 -18.47
CA THR A 18 3.12 3.27 -17.58
C THR A 18 2.51 4.55 -18.16
N ARG A 19 1.38 4.98 -17.64
CA ARG A 19 0.73 6.21 -18.06
C ARG A 19 1.57 7.46 -17.77
N LEU A 20 2.38 7.43 -16.72
CA LEU A 20 3.29 8.50 -16.35
C LEU A 20 4.59 8.50 -17.16
N GLY A 21 4.80 7.53 -18.03
CA GLY A 21 6.03 7.37 -18.80
C GLY A 21 7.23 6.90 -17.98
N LEU A 22 7.01 6.46 -16.75
CA LEU A 22 8.03 5.90 -15.88
C LEU A 22 8.20 4.40 -16.17
N PRO A 23 9.39 3.83 -15.90
CA PRO A 23 9.56 2.38 -15.91
C PRO A 23 8.61 1.73 -14.90
N GLU A 24 7.95 0.64 -15.27
CA GLU A 24 7.00 -0.10 -14.45
C GLU A 24 7.50 -0.37 -13.02
N ARG A 25 8.78 -0.75 -12.89
CA ARG A 25 9.41 -1.04 -11.58
C ARG A 25 9.46 0.18 -10.68
N VAL A 26 9.76 1.34 -11.26
CA VAL A 26 9.87 2.60 -10.51
C VAL A 26 8.49 3.05 -10.05
N GLU A 27 7.51 3.04 -10.94
CA GLU A 27 6.16 3.46 -10.60
C GLU A 27 5.52 2.53 -9.56
N SER A 28 5.63 1.21 -9.75
CA SER A 28 5.14 0.22 -8.78
C SER A 28 5.80 0.38 -7.40
N ALA A 29 7.09 0.68 -7.35
CA ALA A 29 7.83 0.86 -6.11
C ALA A 29 7.48 2.18 -5.40
N LEU A 30 7.21 3.26 -6.14
CA LEU A 30 6.91 4.58 -5.58
C LEU A 30 5.55 4.64 -4.86
N ILE A 31 4.60 3.79 -5.21
CA ILE A 31 3.26 3.78 -4.62
C ILE A 31 3.32 3.61 -3.09
N TYR A 32 4.15 2.70 -2.60
CA TYR A 32 4.21 2.35 -1.18
C TYR A 32 4.82 3.46 -0.30
N PRO A 33 6.02 4.00 -0.61
CA PRO A 33 6.58 5.09 0.17
C PRO A 33 5.73 6.35 0.07
N LEU A 34 5.11 6.63 -1.08
CA LEU A 34 4.23 7.78 -1.23
C LEU A 34 2.97 7.64 -0.37
N SER A 35 2.37 6.45 -0.33
CA SER A 35 1.23 6.16 0.56
C SER A 35 1.61 6.31 2.04
N LEU A 36 2.80 5.82 2.43
CA LEU A 36 3.31 5.98 3.79
C LEU A 36 3.53 7.46 4.14
N LEU A 37 4.19 8.21 3.26
CA LEU A 37 4.44 9.64 3.45
C LEU A 37 3.14 10.44 3.61
N LEU A 38 2.15 10.18 2.77
CA LEU A 38 0.83 10.82 2.91
C LEU A 38 0.20 10.53 4.27
N GLY A 39 0.27 9.26 4.73
CA GLY A 39 -0.24 8.88 6.04
C GLY A 39 0.47 9.55 7.19
N LEU A 40 1.79 9.80 7.07
CA LEU A 40 2.61 10.40 8.13
C LEU A 40 2.50 11.92 8.20
N PHE A 41 2.55 12.59 7.05
CA PHE A 41 2.65 14.06 7.02
C PHE A 41 1.30 14.77 7.13
N VAL A 42 0.19 14.09 6.81
CA VAL A 42 -1.15 14.67 6.93
C VAL A 42 -1.93 13.94 8.02
N PRO A 43 -1.94 14.46 9.26
CA PRO A 43 -2.64 13.80 10.36
C PRO A 43 -4.12 13.58 10.05
N VAL A 44 -4.66 12.46 10.49
CA VAL A 44 -6.08 12.05 10.35
C VAL A 44 -6.51 11.80 8.89
N ILE A 45 -6.31 12.76 7.98
CA ILE A 45 -6.75 12.66 6.58
C ILE A 45 -5.72 11.89 5.72
N GLY A 46 -4.46 11.88 6.12
CA GLY A 46 -3.36 11.30 5.33
C GLY A 46 -3.55 9.83 5.01
N TRP A 47 -4.11 9.07 5.94
CA TRP A 47 -4.40 7.64 5.71
C TRP A 47 -5.52 7.42 4.69
N ILE A 48 -6.52 8.32 4.67
CA ILE A 48 -7.56 8.31 3.64
C ILE A 48 -6.95 8.67 2.29
N LEU A 49 -6.06 9.66 2.25
CA LEU A 49 -5.35 10.04 1.03
C LEU A 49 -4.42 8.91 0.53
N ALA A 50 -3.74 8.20 1.43
CA ALA A 50 -2.93 7.05 1.08
C ALA A 50 -3.76 5.92 0.45
N TRP A 51 -4.94 5.67 0.99
CA TRP A 51 -5.89 4.71 0.43
C TRP A 51 -6.41 5.16 -0.94
N LEU A 52 -6.82 6.42 -1.06
CA LEU A 52 -7.28 7.02 -2.31
C LEU A 52 -6.18 7.05 -3.39
N LEU A 53 -4.91 7.25 -3.00
CA LEU A 53 -3.78 7.14 -3.93
C LEU A 53 -3.71 5.75 -4.55
N GLY A 54 -3.77 4.69 -3.73
CA GLY A 54 -3.74 3.32 -4.22
C GLY A 54 -4.91 2.99 -5.15
N LEU A 55 -6.13 3.43 -4.80
CA LEU A 55 -7.31 3.30 -5.66
C LEU A 55 -7.19 4.15 -6.93
N GLY A 56 -6.65 5.37 -6.82
CA GLY A 56 -6.41 6.23 -7.97
C GLY A 56 -5.48 5.56 -8.98
N VAL A 57 -4.36 5.02 -8.52
CA VAL A 57 -3.46 4.26 -9.39
C VAL A 57 -4.20 3.09 -10.04
N PHE A 58 -5.00 2.35 -9.30
CA PHE A 58 -5.79 1.24 -9.85
C PHE A 58 -6.73 1.67 -10.97
N TYR A 59 -7.44 2.79 -10.83
CA TYR A 59 -8.40 3.25 -11.83
C TYR A 59 -7.76 3.94 -13.03
N PHE A 60 -6.71 4.72 -12.80
CA PHE A 60 -6.14 5.59 -13.84
C PHE A 60 -4.98 4.94 -14.60
N GLU A 61 -4.27 3.96 -14.01
CA GLU A 61 -3.14 3.32 -14.66
C GLU A 61 -3.60 2.23 -15.64
N ARG A 62 -2.87 2.08 -16.74
CA ARG A 62 -3.13 1.08 -17.78
C ARG A 62 -2.32 -0.20 -17.58
N ASN A 63 -1.14 -0.07 -16.99
CA ASN A 63 -0.26 -1.21 -16.75
C ASN A 63 -0.84 -2.10 -15.66
N ARG A 64 -1.06 -3.38 -16.00
CA ARG A 64 -1.71 -4.36 -15.10
C ARG A 64 -0.94 -4.58 -13.79
N ASN A 65 0.40 -4.59 -13.85
CA ASN A 65 1.20 -4.80 -12.66
C ASN A 65 1.16 -3.58 -11.73
N VAL A 66 1.27 -2.37 -12.27
CA VAL A 66 1.15 -1.12 -11.50
C VAL A 66 -0.24 -1.00 -10.86
N ARG A 67 -1.30 -1.33 -11.59
CA ARG A 67 -2.68 -1.41 -11.05
C ARG A 67 -2.78 -2.36 -9.86
N ARG A 68 -2.13 -3.53 -9.94
CA ARG A 68 -2.07 -4.49 -8.83
C ARG A 68 -1.39 -3.91 -7.61
N HIS A 69 -0.23 -3.25 -7.78
CA HIS A 69 0.48 -2.60 -6.69
C HIS A 69 -0.35 -1.46 -6.07
N GLY A 70 -1.10 -0.69 -6.88
CA GLY A 70 -2.08 0.29 -6.41
C GLY A 70 -3.12 -0.32 -5.49
N LEU A 71 -3.77 -1.40 -5.91
CA LEU A 71 -4.73 -2.13 -5.09
C LEU A 71 -4.10 -2.77 -3.83
N GLN A 72 -2.93 -3.38 -3.95
CA GLN A 72 -2.21 -3.92 -2.80
C GLN A 72 -1.91 -2.83 -1.76
N SER A 73 -1.44 -1.66 -2.21
CA SER A 73 -1.20 -0.52 -1.35
C SER A 73 -2.50 -0.05 -0.67
N ALA A 74 -3.59 0.10 -1.42
CA ALA A 74 -4.88 0.48 -0.87
C ALA A 74 -5.37 -0.51 0.20
N PHE A 75 -5.29 -1.81 -0.05
CA PHE A 75 -5.69 -2.83 0.93
C PHE A 75 -4.80 -2.83 2.18
N VAL A 76 -3.48 -2.82 2.01
CA VAL A 76 -2.53 -2.87 3.14
C VAL A 76 -2.68 -1.62 4.00
N PHE A 77 -2.52 -0.44 3.42
CA PHE A 77 -2.57 0.81 4.18
C PHE A 77 -4.00 1.13 4.62
N GLY A 78 -5.02 0.81 3.82
CA GLY A 78 -6.42 0.98 4.20
C GLY A 78 -6.80 0.13 5.41
N THR A 79 -6.47 -1.16 5.41
CA THR A 79 -6.76 -2.06 6.54
C THR A 79 -6.03 -1.62 7.81
N LEU A 80 -4.73 -1.32 7.71
CA LEU A 80 -3.95 -0.88 8.87
C LEU A 80 -4.42 0.47 9.40
N SER A 81 -4.87 1.38 8.54
CA SER A 81 -5.47 2.67 8.93
C SER A 81 -6.77 2.49 9.69
N VAL A 82 -7.64 1.57 9.25
CA VAL A 82 -8.87 1.23 9.98
C VAL A 82 -8.55 0.67 11.35
N VAL A 83 -7.58 -0.23 11.46
CA VAL A 83 -7.15 -0.77 12.76
C VAL A 83 -6.63 0.34 13.67
N LEU A 84 -5.77 1.24 13.16
CA LEU A 84 -5.28 2.38 13.93
C LEU A 84 -6.41 3.31 14.36
N ALA A 85 -7.41 3.57 13.51
CA ALA A 85 -8.57 4.39 13.85
C ALA A 85 -9.39 3.75 14.98
N VAL A 86 -9.65 2.44 14.90
CA VAL A 86 -10.36 1.69 15.95
C VAL A 86 -9.59 1.76 17.28
N VAL A 87 -8.28 1.52 17.27
CA VAL A 87 -7.42 1.62 18.46
C VAL A 87 -7.43 3.05 19.02
N GLY A 88 -7.41 4.07 18.16
CA GLY A 88 -7.51 5.49 18.55
C GLY A 88 -8.82 5.80 19.23
N VAL A 89 -9.94 5.35 18.68
CA VAL A 89 -11.28 5.51 19.25
C VAL A 89 -11.38 4.81 20.61
N LEU A 90 -10.93 3.56 20.70
CA LEU A 90 -10.89 2.83 21.97
C LEU A 90 -10.04 3.54 23.02
N LYS A 91 -8.87 4.07 22.63
CA LYS A 91 -8.01 4.85 23.52
C LYS A 91 -8.71 6.11 24.04
N LEU A 92 -9.49 6.80 23.19
CA LEU A 92 -10.23 7.99 23.57
C LEU A 92 -11.30 7.66 24.60
N PHE A 93 -12.11 6.63 24.35
CA PHE A 93 -13.22 6.25 25.22
C PHE A 93 -12.75 5.61 26.54
N LEU A 94 -11.85 4.66 26.46
CA LEU A 94 -11.39 3.90 27.62
C LEU A 94 -10.36 4.66 28.46
N GLY A 95 -9.59 5.55 27.84
CA GLY A 95 -8.61 6.40 28.53
C GLY A 95 -9.24 7.39 29.51
N GLY A 96 -10.53 7.76 29.34
CA GLY A 96 -11.28 8.63 30.24
C GLY A 96 -11.75 7.96 31.54
N ILE A 97 -11.59 6.65 31.69
CA ILE A 97 -11.98 5.93 32.91
C ILE A 97 -10.94 6.14 34.00
N PHE A 98 -11.38 6.64 35.18
CA PHE A 98 -10.51 6.97 36.30
C PHE A 98 -9.57 5.81 36.66
N VAL A 99 -8.30 6.09 36.94
CA VAL A 99 -7.21 5.18 37.37
C VAL A 99 -6.88 4.06 36.36
N ILE A 100 -7.83 3.22 35.96
CA ILE A 100 -7.62 2.08 35.05
C ILE A 100 -7.45 2.58 33.60
N GLY A 101 -8.08 3.69 33.25
CA GLY A 101 -8.03 4.25 31.90
C GLY A 101 -6.64 4.63 31.44
N GLY A 102 -5.78 5.10 32.34
CA GLY A 102 -4.38 5.40 32.03
C GLY A 102 -3.56 4.16 31.62
N MET A 103 -3.76 3.05 32.30
CA MET A 103 -3.09 1.77 31.95
C MET A 103 -3.58 1.24 30.60
N ILE A 104 -4.89 1.30 30.36
CA ILE A 104 -5.49 0.88 29.08
C ILE A 104 -4.98 1.78 27.95
N ALA A 105 -5.00 3.11 28.15
CA ALA A 105 -4.50 4.05 27.15
C ALA A 105 -3.03 3.86 26.83
N PHE A 106 -2.20 3.51 27.83
CA PHE A 106 -0.79 3.17 27.63
C PHE A 106 -0.65 1.88 26.81
N GLY A 107 -1.37 0.82 27.16
CA GLY A 107 -1.34 -0.45 26.40
C GLY A 107 -1.79 -0.27 24.95
N LEU A 108 -2.88 0.47 24.71
CA LEU A 108 -3.33 0.82 23.35
C LEU A 108 -2.34 1.73 22.62
N GLY A 109 -1.61 2.58 23.35
CA GLY A 109 -0.52 3.38 22.80
C GLY A 109 0.63 2.52 22.30
N LEU A 110 1.04 1.52 23.07
CA LEU A 110 2.06 0.53 22.64
C LEU A 110 1.59 -0.26 21.42
N LEU A 111 0.33 -0.69 21.41
CA LEU A 111 -0.23 -1.37 20.24
C LEU A 111 -0.19 -0.49 18.98
N SER A 112 -0.59 0.78 19.09
CA SER A 112 -0.49 1.74 17.98
C SER A 112 0.94 1.91 17.49
N PHE A 113 1.90 1.97 18.42
CA PHE A 113 3.31 2.08 18.11
C PHE A 113 3.83 0.85 17.34
N VAL A 114 3.45 -0.35 17.76
CA VAL A 114 3.81 -1.59 17.05
C VAL A 114 3.21 -1.61 15.64
N ILE A 115 1.91 -1.29 15.50
CA ILE A 115 1.24 -1.23 14.20
C ILE A 115 1.95 -0.22 13.28
N PHE A 116 2.32 0.93 13.79
CA PHE A 116 3.05 1.96 13.05
C PHE A 116 4.38 1.44 12.49
N TRP A 117 5.19 0.74 13.31
CA TRP A 117 6.43 0.13 12.85
C TRP A 117 6.20 -0.98 11.83
N VAL A 118 5.16 -1.79 12.01
CA VAL A 118 4.76 -2.80 11.02
C VAL A 118 4.44 -2.14 9.69
N MET A 119 3.74 -1.00 9.67
CA MET A 119 3.44 -0.25 8.44
C MET A 119 4.72 0.23 7.74
N ILE A 120 5.70 0.76 8.49
CA ILE A 120 6.98 1.19 7.92
C ILE A 120 7.73 0.01 7.31
N ILE A 121 7.86 -1.09 8.05
CA ILE A 121 8.56 -2.30 7.60
C ILE A 121 7.89 -2.86 6.34
N LEU A 122 6.55 -2.95 6.32
CA LEU A 122 5.80 -3.41 5.16
C LEU A 122 5.98 -2.47 3.95
N ALA A 123 5.96 -1.15 4.17
CA ALA A 123 6.17 -0.19 3.10
C ALA A 123 7.56 -0.36 2.46
N VAL A 124 8.60 -0.47 3.27
CA VAL A 124 9.98 -0.70 2.80
C VAL A 124 10.07 -2.05 2.07
N PHE A 125 9.55 -3.11 2.68
CA PHE A 125 9.57 -4.45 2.09
C PHE A 125 8.86 -4.48 0.73
N LEU A 126 7.64 -3.93 0.65
CA LEU A 126 6.85 -3.93 -0.58
C LEU A 126 7.48 -3.03 -1.66
N THR A 127 8.11 -1.91 -1.26
CA THR A 127 8.88 -1.05 -2.18
C THR A 127 10.02 -1.83 -2.81
N VAL A 128 10.82 -2.52 -2.01
CA VAL A 128 11.95 -3.32 -2.50
C VAL A 128 11.46 -4.46 -3.38
N MET A 129 10.41 -5.17 -2.95
CA MET A 129 9.85 -6.29 -3.73
C MET A 129 9.25 -5.82 -5.06
N ALA A 130 8.53 -4.70 -5.09
CA ALA A 130 7.98 -4.14 -6.32
C ALA A 130 9.09 -3.67 -7.28
N PHE A 131 10.18 -3.13 -6.76
CA PHE A 131 11.34 -2.74 -7.57
C PHE A 131 12.08 -3.94 -8.16
N MET A 132 12.28 -4.98 -7.35
CA MET A 132 13.00 -6.19 -7.79
C MET A 132 12.15 -7.10 -8.68
N ARG A 133 10.87 -7.21 -8.38
CA ARG A 133 9.90 -8.08 -9.05
C ARG A 133 8.58 -7.35 -9.24
N PRO A 134 8.38 -6.67 -10.37
CA PRO A 134 7.15 -5.92 -10.64
C PRO A 134 5.89 -6.81 -10.72
N ASP A 135 6.06 -8.11 -10.87
CA ASP A 135 5.02 -9.14 -10.83
C ASP A 135 4.77 -9.71 -9.42
N TYR A 136 5.44 -9.17 -8.38
CA TYR A 136 5.29 -9.65 -7.01
C TYR A 136 3.83 -9.55 -6.51
N ARG A 137 3.38 -10.64 -5.88
CA ARG A 137 2.01 -10.79 -5.39
C ARG A 137 2.00 -11.13 -3.91
N LEU A 138 1.26 -10.38 -3.14
CA LEU A 138 0.98 -10.74 -1.75
C LEU A 138 0.03 -11.96 -1.73
N PRO A 139 0.40 -13.07 -1.08
CA PRO A 139 -0.28 -14.35 -1.24
C PRO A 139 -1.79 -14.31 -0.95
N TYR A 140 -2.23 -13.67 0.11
CA TYR A 140 -3.65 -13.64 0.47
C TYR A 140 -4.45 -12.55 -0.25
N ILE A 141 -3.84 -11.41 -0.51
CA ILE A 141 -4.49 -10.26 -1.15
C ILE A 141 -4.59 -10.48 -2.65
N SER A 142 -3.66 -11.21 -3.26
CA SER A 142 -3.65 -11.46 -4.70
C SER A 142 -4.89 -12.19 -5.20
N ILE A 143 -5.45 -13.11 -4.40
CA ILE A 143 -6.68 -13.84 -4.76
C ILE A 143 -7.86 -12.88 -4.91
N LEU A 144 -7.94 -11.88 -4.03
CA LEU A 144 -9.00 -10.87 -4.10
C LEU A 144 -8.79 -9.91 -5.28
N ILE A 145 -7.54 -9.47 -5.46
CA ILE A 145 -7.15 -8.53 -6.51
C ILE A 145 -7.33 -9.14 -7.90
N ASP A 146 -6.94 -10.41 -8.09
CA ASP A 146 -7.07 -11.09 -9.38
C ASP A 146 -8.53 -11.28 -9.81
N ARG A 147 -9.51 -11.18 -8.90
CA ARG A 147 -10.95 -11.13 -9.21
C ARG A 147 -11.43 -9.74 -9.63
N MET A 148 -10.68 -8.69 -9.35
CA MET A 148 -11.06 -7.30 -9.61
C MET A 148 -10.37 -6.73 -10.86
N ILE A 149 -9.30 -7.37 -11.35
CA ILE A 149 -8.51 -6.98 -12.53
C ILE A 149 -8.79 -7.91 -13.72
#